data_6d0e9f49ede572719efda105a0b21df3
#
_entry.id   6d0e9f49ede572719efda105a0b21df3
#
_cell.length_a   1.000
_cell.length_b   1.000
_cell.length_c   1.000
_cell.angle_alpha   90.00
_cell.angle_beta   90.00
_cell.angle_gamma   90.00
#
_symmetry.space_group_name_H-M   'P 1'
#
loop_
_entity.id
_entity.type
_entity.pdbx_description
1 polymer ?
#
loop_
_entity_poly.entity_id
_entity_poly.type
_entity_poly.pdbx_seq_one_letter_code
_entity_poly.pdbx_strand_id
1 'polypeptide(L)'
;MSSSFGKIFRVSTFGESHGGAVGVILDGCPPKLKIDINLIQNELDRRRPGQSDITTPRNEEDKIEILSGIKEGLTLGTPIAMLVRNKDQRPGDYNNLEQVFRPSHADGTYHLKYGIQASSGGGRASARETIGRVAAGAVAKQLLKTFSNTEILSWVKRIHDIDSDINKEKISLKKIDSNIVRCPDEKVSTEMIERIKELKRQGDSCGGVIECLVRNVPSGLGMPVFDKLEADLAKALMSLPATKGFEIGSGFSGTYLKGSEHNDAFIKSDDISKLRTTSNNSGGIQGGISNGENIEMKIAFKPTATIGKEQTTVNVEGKEVLMKAKGRHDPCVRPRAVPMVDAMVALVLADHLLLNHAQCDLINK
;
A
#
# COMPACT_ATOMS: atom_id res chain seq x y z
N MET A 1 15.03 -0.20 12.83
CA MET A 1 14.09 -1.13 13.49
C MET A 1 12.93 -1.44 12.55
N SER A 2 12.39 -2.64 12.55
CA SER A 2 11.49 -3.16 11.51
C SER A 2 10.04 -2.66 11.57
N SER A 3 9.60 -2.03 12.65
CA SER A 3 8.24 -1.48 12.81
C SER A 3 8.17 0.04 12.65
N SER A 4 9.28 0.67 12.24
CA SER A 4 9.37 2.10 11.94
C SER A 4 9.81 2.31 10.48
N PHE A 5 9.26 3.34 9.84
CA PHE A 5 9.52 3.71 8.45
C PHE A 5 9.55 5.23 8.32
N GLY A 6 10.38 5.78 7.41
CA GLY A 6 10.63 7.21 7.22
C GLY A 6 11.77 7.73 8.09
N LYS A 7 12.30 8.89 7.74
CA LYS A 7 13.41 9.57 8.42
C LYS A 7 12.92 10.77 9.23
N ILE A 8 12.29 11.75 8.59
CA ILE A 8 11.65 12.92 9.22
C ILE A 8 10.18 12.64 9.41
N PHE A 9 9.43 12.35 8.34
CA PHE A 9 8.03 11.96 8.41
C PHE A 9 7.96 10.47 8.76
N ARG A 10 8.15 10.17 10.04
CA ARG A 10 8.40 8.82 10.52
C ARG A 10 7.19 8.21 11.18
N VAL A 11 6.89 6.99 10.78
CA VAL A 11 5.81 6.19 11.38
C VAL A 11 6.37 5.01 12.16
N SER A 12 5.73 4.67 13.28
CA SER A 12 5.95 3.45 14.03
C SER A 12 4.62 2.75 14.25
N THR A 13 4.43 1.57 13.63
CA THR A 13 3.18 0.81 13.74
C THR A 13 3.25 -0.21 14.86
N PHE A 14 2.11 -0.45 15.53
CA PHE A 14 1.97 -1.40 16.64
C PHE A 14 0.64 -2.16 16.56
N GLY A 15 0.51 -3.17 17.43
CA GLY A 15 -0.68 -3.99 17.54
C GLY A 15 -0.72 -5.18 16.58
N GLU A 16 -1.65 -6.08 16.78
CA GLU A 16 -1.81 -7.36 16.09
C GLU A 16 -3.25 -7.59 15.66
N SER A 17 -3.45 -8.51 14.69
CA SER A 17 -4.77 -8.75 14.09
C SER A 17 -5.84 -9.20 15.07
N HIS A 18 -5.46 -9.86 16.16
CA HIS A 18 -6.35 -10.37 17.20
C HIS A 18 -5.95 -9.83 18.61
N GLY A 19 -5.14 -8.77 18.67
CA GLY A 19 -4.90 -8.01 19.90
C GLY A 19 -6.01 -6.98 20.14
N GLY A 20 -5.90 -6.18 21.20
CA GLY A 20 -6.92 -5.18 21.58
C GLY A 20 -7.09 -4.04 20.56
N ALA A 21 -6.00 -3.66 19.89
CA ALA A 21 -5.97 -2.58 18.88
C ALA A 21 -4.82 -2.74 17.90
N VAL A 22 -4.89 -2.01 16.80
CA VAL A 22 -3.76 -1.73 15.91
C VAL A 22 -3.66 -0.22 15.71
N GLY A 23 -2.43 0.31 15.58
CA GLY A 23 -2.27 1.75 15.47
C GLY A 23 -0.90 2.17 14.95
N VAL A 24 -0.69 3.47 15.00
CA VAL A 24 0.52 4.13 14.53
C VAL A 24 0.83 5.36 15.39
N ILE A 25 2.11 5.60 15.59
CA ILE A 25 2.65 6.87 16.02
C ILE A 25 3.33 7.50 14.80
N LEU A 26 2.84 8.67 14.38
CA LEU A 26 3.43 9.48 13.33
C LEU A 26 4.18 10.63 13.98
N ASP A 27 5.47 10.72 13.74
CA ASP A 27 6.35 11.79 14.21
C ASP A 27 6.87 12.62 13.01
N GLY A 28 7.27 13.88 13.27
CA GLY A 28 7.83 14.78 12.26
C GLY A 28 6.82 15.43 11.30
N CYS A 29 5.51 15.31 11.58
CA CYS A 29 4.52 16.06 10.82
C CYS A 29 4.65 17.56 11.14
N PRO A 30 4.76 18.47 10.15
CA PRO A 30 4.84 19.90 10.38
C PRO A 30 3.66 20.43 11.20
N PRO A 31 3.86 21.45 12.07
CA PRO A 31 2.77 22.08 12.80
C PRO A 31 1.88 22.91 11.86
N LYS A 32 0.65 23.20 12.32
CA LYS A 32 -0.36 24.03 11.64
C LYS A 32 -0.91 23.45 10.32
N LEU A 33 -0.61 22.20 10.00
CA LEU A 33 -1.29 21.51 8.90
C LEU A 33 -2.75 21.30 9.31
N LYS A 34 -3.68 21.76 8.46
CA LYS A 34 -5.11 21.51 8.65
C LYS A 34 -5.42 20.04 8.32
N ILE A 35 -5.97 19.33 9.29
CA ILE A 35 -6.35 17.91 9.15
C ILE A 35 -7.86 17.78 9.15
N ASP A 36 -8.38 17.19 8.09
CA ASP A 36 -9.73 16.64 8.05
C ASP A 36 -9.72 15.17 8.47
N ILE A 37 -10.27 14.90 9.64
CA ILE A 37 -10.35 13.53 10.21
C ILE A 37 -11.23 12.62 9.34
N ASN A 38 -12.24 13.18 8.66
CA ASN A 38 -13.10 12.40 7.77
C ASN A 38 -12.33 11.83 6.59
N LEU A 39 -11.32 12.56 6.08
CA LEU A 39 -10.45 12.03 5.02
C LEU A 39 -9.61 10.84 5.52
N ILE A 40 -9.16 10.86 6.79
CA ILE A 40 -8.48 9.72 7.39
C ILE A 40 -9.43 8.52 7.50
N GLN A 41 -10.65 8.75 8.01
CA GLN A 41 -11.66 7.71 8.12
C GLN A 41 -12.05 7.12 6.76
N ASN A 42 -12.24 7.96 5.74
CA ASN A 42 -12.58 7.52 4.38
C ASN A 42 -11.49 6.58 3.79
N GLU A 43 -10.21 6.88 4.00
CA GLU A 43 -9.13 5.99 3.56
C GLU A 43 -9.16 4.65 4.31
N LEU A 44 -9.47 4.64 5.60
CA LEU A 44 -9.66 3.43 6.38
C LEU A 44 -10.88 2.64 5.91
N ASP A 45 -11.99 3.31 5.57
CA ASP A 45 -13.19 2.68 5.01
C ASP A 45 -12.92 2.03 3.66
N ARG A 46 -12.10 2.64 2.81
CA ARG A 46 -11.62 2.04 1.56
C ARG A 46 -10.78 0.78 1.81
N ARG A 47 -10.07 0.68 2.94
CA ARG A 47 -9.19 -0.43 3.32
C ARG A 47 -9.92 -1.55 4.08
N ARG A 48 -10.95 -1.25 4.87
CA ARG A 48 -11.57 -2.19 5.84
C ARG A 48 -11.98 -3.52 5.22
N PRO A 49 -12.08 -4.61 6.02
CA PRO A 49 -12.67 -5.88 5.57
C PRO A 49 -14.20 -5.75 5.44
N GLY A 50 -14.84 -6.72 4.78
CA GLY A 50 -16.30 -6.78 4.71
C GLY A 50 -16.96 -5.73 3.80
N GLN A 51 -16.21 -5.13 2.87
CA GLN A 51 -16.75 -4.08 1.98
C GLN A 51 -17.68 -4.62 0.90
N SER A 52 -17.54 -5.88 0.53
CA SER A 52 -18.25 -6.48 -0.59
C SER A 52 -18.21 -8.01 -0.54
N ASP A 53 -18.97 -8.66 -1.40
CA ASP A 53 -19.04 -10.11 -1.57
C ASP A 53 -17.74 -10.73 -2.14
N ILE A 54 -16.85 -9.95 -2.73
CA ILE A 54 -15.54 -10.38 -3.22
C ILE A 54 -14.40 -10.21 -2.20
N THR A 55 -14.70 -9.75 -0.99
CA THR A 55 -13.74 -9.63 0.11
C THR A 55 -14.05 -10.61 1.24
N THR A 56 -13.21 -10.60 2.29
CA THR A 56 -13.45 -11.41 3.49
C THR A 56 -14.77 -11.04 4.17
N PRO A 57 -15.53 -12.01 4.72
CA PRO A 57 -16.77 -11.75 5.46
C PRO A 57 -16.52 -11.17 6.87
N ARG A 58 -15.27 -10.98 7.33
CA ARG A 58 -14.97 -10.26 8.58
C ARG A 58 -15.52 -8.85 8.46
N ASN A 59 -16.22 -8.37 9.48
CA ASN A 59 -16.81 -7.03 9.51
C ASN A 59 -16.19 -6.21 10.65
N GLU A 60 -15.55 -5.10 10.29
CA GLU A 60 -14.94 -4.16 11.23
C GLU A 60 -15.29 -2.75 10.78
N GLU A 61 -15.64 -1.89 11.71
CA GLU A 61 -15.92 -0.47 11.44
C GLU A 61 -14.63 0.32 11.14
N ASP A 62 -13.48 -0.16 11.64
CA ASP A 62 -12.17 0.49 11.56
C ASP A 62 -12.20 1.98 11.95
N LYS A 63 -12.99 2.32 12.98
CA LYS A 63 -13.16 3.70 13.46
C LYS A 63 -11.86 4.21 14.09
N ILE A 64 -11.36 5.32 13.55
CA ILE A 64 -10.11 5.93 14.02
C ILE A 64 -10.30 6.67 15.35
N GLU A 65 -9.39 6.45 16.29
CA GLU A 65 -9.21 7.24 17.50
C GLU A 65 -7.89 8.00 17.38
N ILE A 66 -7.92 9.31 17.55
CA ILE A 66 -6.72 10.18 17.58
C ILE A 66 -6.49 10.57 19.03
N LEU A 67 -5.32 10.23 19.57
CA LEU A 67 -5.01 10.39 21.00
C LEU A 67 -4.14 11.62 21.29
N SER A 68 -3.36 12.09 20.31
CA SER A 68 -2.44 13.23 20.48
C SER A 68 -2.08 13.89 19.14
N GLY A 69 -1.40 15.03 19.21
CA GLY A 69 -0.75 15.68 18.08
C GLY A 69 -1.66 16.59 17.24
N ILE A 70 -2.96 16.66 17.52
CA ILE A 70 -3.94 17.50 16.81
C ILE A 70 -4.77 18.27 17.83
N LYS A 71 -4.93 19.59 17.61
CA LYS A 71 -5.82 20.47 18.37
C LYS A 71 -6.64 21.31 17.41
N GLU A 72 -7.96 21.32 17.55
CA GLU A 72 -8.89 22.12 16.72
C GLU A 72 -8.67 21.92 15.21
N GLY A 73 -8.36 20.68 14.80
CA GLY A 73 -8.10 20.32 13.41
C GLY A 73 -6.72 20.74 12.86
N LEU A 74 -5.81 21.23 13.70
CA LEU A 74 -4.44 21.60 13.33
C LEU A 74 -3.42 20.68 13.99
N THR A 75 -2.40 20.28 13.24
CA THR A 75 -1.25 19.56 13.79
C THR A 75 -0.42 20.45 14.72
N LEU A 76 0.15 19.86 15.75
CA LEU A 76 0.93 20.57 16.77
C LEU A 76 2.45 20.51 16.54
N GLY A 77 2.92 19.69 15.59
CA GLY A 77 4.35 19.37 15.44
C GLY A 77 4.87 18.36 16.47
N THR A 78 3.97 17.80 17.27
CA THR A 78 4.25 16.72 18.24
C THR A 78 3.74 15.39 17.69
N PRO A 79 4.15 14.22 18.24
CA PRO A 79 3.70 12.93 17.72
C PRO A 79 2.18 12.80 17.66
N ILE A 80 1.68 12.36 16.51
CA ILE A 80 0.26 12.05 16.29
C ILE A 80 0.08 10.55 16.54
N ALA A 81 -0.61 10.21 17.63
CA ALA A 81 -0.94 8.83 17.97
C ALA A 81 -2.36 8.52 17.49
N MET A 82 -2.49 7.48 16.67
CA MET A 82 -3.75 7.03 16.09
C MET A 82 -3.92 5.53 16.30
N LEU A 83 -5.12 5.07 16.60
CA LEU A 83 -5.42 3.64 16.71
C LEU A 83 -6.85 3.31 16.29
N VAL A 84 -7.05 2.01 16.01
CA VAL A 84 -8.35 1.39 15.75
C VAL A 84 -8.49 0.18 16.68
N ARG A 85 -9.61 0.10 17.41
CA ARG A 85 -9.94 -1.05 18.24
C ARG A 85 -10.35 -2.25 17.40
N ASN A 86 -9.91 -3.45 17.79
CA ASN A 86 -10.39 -4.70 17.22
C ASN A 86 -11.69 -5.11 17.88
N LYS A 87 -12.79 -5.21 17.11
CA LYS A 87 -14.12 -5.57 17.63
C LYS A 87 -14.56 -6.99 17.24
N ASP A 88 -14.27 -7.46 16.02
CA ASP A 88 -14.64 -8.79 15.51
C ASP A 88 -13.44 -9.74 15.49
N GLN A 89 -12.74 -9.83 16.61
CA GLN A 89 -11.69 -10.82 16.81
C GLN A 89 -12.30 -12.15 17.28
N ARG A 90 -11.91 -13.26 16.64
CA ARG A 90 -12.34 -14.63 17.00
C ARG A 90 -11.12 -15.54 17.10
N PRO A 91 -10.45 -15.58 18.25
CA PRO A 91 -9.27 -16.43 18.42
C PRO A 91 -9.53 -17.90 18.07
N GLY A 92 -10.70 -18.43 18.42
CA GLY A 92 -11.08 -19.81 18.14
C GLY A 92 -11.16 -20.25 16.69
N ASP A 93 -11.28 -19.30 15.73
CA ASP A 93 -11.32 -19.61 14.29
C ASP A 93 -9.97 -20.20 13.77
N TYR A 94 -8.90 -20.13 14.57
CA TYR A 94 -7.54 -20.53 14.18
C TYR A 94 -6.95 -21.66 15.01
N ASN A 95 -7.68 -22.22 15.99
CA ASN A 95 -7.17 -23.29 16.87
C ASN A 95 -6.63 -24.52 16.11
N ASN A 96 -7.22 -24.84 14.94
CA ASN A 96 -6.77 -25.96 14.09
C ASN A 96 -5.48 -25.65 13.30
N LEU A 97 -4.99 -24.40 13.33
CA LEU A 97 -3.84 -23.93 12.56
C LEU A 97 -2.64 -23.57 13.44
N GLU A 98 -2.77 -23.61 14.78
CA GLU A 98 -1.72 -23.18 15.70
C GLU A 98 -0.47 -24.07 15.64
N GLN A 99 -0.61 -25.32 15.23
CA GLN A 99 0.48 -26.28 15.13
C GLN A 99 0.88 -26.63 13.69
N VAL A 100 0.32 -25.93 12.69
CA VAL A 100 0.51 -26.26 11.27
C VAL A 100 1.01 -25.02 10.52
N PHE A 101 2.02 -25.20 9.68
CA PHE A 101 2.52 -24.13 8.82
C PHE A 101 1.71 -24.04 7.54
N ARG A 102 0.98 -22.93 7.36
CA ARG A 102 0.22 -22.69 6.13
C ARG A 102 1.15 -22.49 4.93
N PRO A 103 0.96 -23.20 3.81
CA PRO A 103 1.78 -23.00 2.61
C PRO A 103 1.85 -21.55 2.19
N SER A 104 3.05 -21.04 1.91
CA SER A 104 3.31 -19.64 1.50
C SER A 104 2.85 -18.53 2.47
N HIS A 105 2.41 -18.88 3.69
CA HIS A 105 2.13 -17.93 4.75
C HIS A 105 3.37 -17.64 5.60
N ALA A 106 3.33 -16.59 6.43
CA ALA A 106 4.45 -16.20 7.27
C ALA A 106 4.66 -17.09 8.50
N ASP A 107 3.77 -18.02 8.82
CA ASP A 107 3.79 -18.82 10.05
C ASP A 107 5.13 -19.51 10.28
N GLY A 108 5.59 -20.29 9.28
CA GLY A 108 6.84 -21.05 9.38
C GLY A 108 8.07 -20.13 9.54
N THR A 109 8.13 -19.05 8.76
CA THR A 109 9.28 -18.13 8.82
C THR A 109 9.30 -17.29 10.10
N TYR A 110 8.15 -16.93 10.65
CA TYR A 110 8.06 -16.28 11.97
C TYR A 110 8.45 -17.25 13.09
N HIS A 111 8.00 -18.50 13.02
CA HIS A 111 8.41 -19.54 13.97
C HIS A 111 9.93 -19.76 13.94
N LEU A 112 10.52 -19.93 12.74
CA LEU A 112 11.97 -20.11 12.60
C LEU A 112 12.77 -18.92 13.12
N LYS A 113 12.24 -17.70 12.96
CA LYS A 113 12.95 -16.49 13.36
C LYS A 113 12.81 -16.17 14.84
N TYR A 114 11.61 -16.29 15.40
CA TYR A 114 11.31 -15.80 16.75
C TYR A 114 11.12 -16.91 17.77
N GLY A 115 11.00 -18.18 17.35
CA GLY A 115 10.72 -19.33 18.22
C GLY A 115 9.31 -19.34 18.82
N ILE A 116 8.50 -18.34 18.51
CA ILE A 116 7.13 -18.17 19.02
C ILE A 116 6.25 -17.55 17.94
N GLN A 117 4.98 -17.93 17.92
CA GLN A 117 3.97 -17.35 17.03
C GLN A 117 3.00 -16.47 17.81
N ALA A 118 2.35 -15.52 17.13
CA ALA A 118 1.23 -14.79 17.68
C ALA A 118 0.09 -15.77 18.03
N SER A 119 -0.57 -15.55 19.15
CA SER A 119 -1.58 -16.47 19.72
C SER A 119 -2.78 -16.75 18.84
N SER A 120 -2.99 -15.99 17.75
CA SER A 120 -4.07 -16.24 16.80
C SER A 120 -3.86 -15.51 15.48
N GLY A 121 -4.28 -16.13 14.36
CA GLY A 121 -4.25 -15.54 13.03
C GLY A 121 -2.83 -15.25 12.52
N GLY A 122 -2.64 -14.14 11.82
CA GLY A 122 -1.35 -13.77 11.23
C GLY A 122 -0.53 -12.76 12.05
N GLY A 123 -0.98 -12.37 13.24
CA GLY A 123 -0.31 -11.36 14.07
C GLY A 123 0.03 -10.08 13.29
N ARG A 124 1.31 -9.69 13.30
CA ARG A 124 1.86 -8.56 12.52
C ARG A 124 1.97 -8.86 11.01
N ALA A 125 1.94 -10.12 10.59
CA ALA A 125 1.93 -10.49 9.16
C ALA A 125 0.54 -10.36 8.51
N SER A 126 -0.50 -10.07 9.28
CA SER A 126 -1.85 -9.83 8.79
C SER A 126 -1.97 -8.49 8.08
N ALA A 127 -2.82 -8.43 7.04
CA ALA A 127 -3.19 -7.18 6.37
C ALA A 127 -3.82 -6.14 7.33
N ARG A 128 -4.23 -6.53 8.54
CA ARG A 128 -4.78 -5.60 9.53
C ARG A 128 -3.74 -4.59 10.04
N GLU A 129 -2.47 -4.96 10.09
CA GLU A 129 -1.37 -4.06 10.43
C GLU A 129 -1.35 -2.79 9.55
N THR A 130 -1.79 -2.89 8.30
CA THR A 130 -1.82 -1.76 7.36
C THR A 130 -2.78 -0.64 7.76
N ILE A 131 -3.65 -0.81 8.75
CA ILE A 131 -4.49 0.26 9.32
C ILE A 131 -3.62 1.44 9.75
N GLY A 132 -2.54 1.19 10.50
CA GLY A 132 -1.62 2.25 10.93
C GLY A 132 -0.96 2.97 9.76
N ARG A 133 -0.58 2.21 8.71
CA ARG A 133 0.01 2.79 7.48
C ARG A 133 -0.99 3.66 6.74
N VAL A 134 -2.24 3.22 6.59
CA VAL A 134 -3.30 3.95 5.88
C VAL A 134 -3.69 5.21 6.65
N ALA A 135 -3.81 5.14 7.98
CA ALA A 135 -4.10 6.31 8.80
C ALA A 135 -3.02 7.39 8.70
N ALA A 136 -1.73 7.01 8.82
CA ALA A 136 -0.62 7.95 8.66
C ALA A 136 -0.46 8.43 7.21
N GLY A 137 -0.68 7.53 6.23
CA GLY A 137 -0.69 7.88 4.80
C GLY A 137 -1.76 8.90 4.44
N ALA A 138 -2.92 8.86 5.10
CA ALA A 138 -3.98 9.86 4.92
C ALA A 138 -3.57 11.25 5.45
N VAL A 139 -2.78 11.32 6.51
CA VAL A 139 -2.16 12.58 6.97
C VAL A 139 -1.12 13.05 5.94
N ALA A 140 -0.26 12.14 5.44
CA ALA A 140 0.73 12.44 4.40
C ALA A 140 0.09 12.97 3.11
N LYS A 141 -1.03 12.38 2.66
CA LYS A 141 -1.80 12.86 1.50
C LYS A 141 -2.28 14.30 1.70
N GLN A 142 -2.74 14.66 2.90
CA GLN A 142 -3.19 16.03 3.20
C GLN A 142 -2.03 17.03 3.20
N LEU A 143 -0.85 16.64 3.70
CA LEU A 143 0.37 17.43 3.61
C LEU A 143 0.76 17.68 2.15
N LEU A 144 0.87 16.63 1.35
CA LEU A 144 1.23 16.69 -0.07
C LEU A 144 0.21 17.50 -0.90
N LYS A 145 -1.07 17.32 -0.61
CA LYS A 145 -2.14 18.11 -1.24
C LYS A 145 -2.02 19.59 -0.95
N THR A 146 -1.73 19.95 0.31
CA THR A 146 -1.56 21.34 0.75
C THR A 146 -0.33 22.00 0.13
N PHE A 147 0.77 21.26 0.02
CA PHE A 147 2.05 21.79 -0.44
C PHE A 147 2.12 21.94 -1.97
N SER A 148 1.75 20.90 -2.72
CA SER A 148 1.97 20.83 -4.17
C SER A 148 0.75 20.38 -4.97
N ASN A 149 -0.40 20.22 -4.31
CA ASN A 149 -1.59 19.62 -4.93
C ASN A 149 -1.34 18.21 -5.51
N THR A 150 -0.37 17.49 -4.95
CA THR A 150 -0.05 16.11 -5.36
C THR A 150 -1.26 15.21 -5.21
N GLU A 151 -1.54 14.42 -6.24
CA GLU A 151 -2.63 13.46 -6.32
C GLU A 151 -2.07 12.06 -6.50
N ILE A 152 -2.45 11.11 -5.64
CA ILE A 152 -2.02 9.71 -5.67
C ILE A 152 -3.22 8.85 -5.99
N LEU A 153 -3.17 8.12 -7.11
CA LEU A 153 -4.26 7.33 -7.66
C LEU A 153 -3.77 5.92 -7.97
N SER A 154 -4.23 4.95 -7.18
CA SER A 154 -3.97 3.52 -7.45
C SER A 154 -5.25 2.81 -7.84
N TRP A 155 -5.15 1.83 -8.71
CA TRP A 155 -6.28 1.00 -9.15
C TRP A 155 -5.84 -0.44 -9.43
N VAL A 156 -6.81 -1.33 -9.47
CA VAL A 156 -6.57 -2.71 -9.87
C VAL A 156 -6.42 -2.77 -11.38
N LYS A 157 -5.20 -3.04 -11.84
CA LYS A 157 -4.87 -3.22 -13.26
C LYS A 157 -5.14 -4.65 -13.73
N ARG A 158 -4.79 -5.65 -12.90
CA ARG A 158 -4.93 -7.07 -13.27
C ARG A 158 -5.48 -7.91 -12.13
N ILE A 159 -6.39 -8.80 -12.46
CA ILE A 159 -6.84 -9.90 -11.61
C ILE A 159 -6.65 -11.19 -12.37
N HIS A 160 -5.81 -12.10 -11.85
CA HIS A 160 -5.47 -13.36 -12.47
C HIS A 160 -4.95 -13.14 -13.90
N ASP A 161 -5.68 -13.58 -14.93
CA ASP A 161 -5.38 -13.44 -16.35
C ASP A 161 -6.15 -12.30 -17.04
N ILE A 162 -6.96 -11.53 -16.31
CA ILE A 162 -7.77 -10.42 -16.83
C ILE A 162 -7.04 -9.11 -16.57
N ASP A 163 -6.65 -8.42 -17.64
CA ASP A 163 -5.90 -7.16 -17.62
C ASP A 163 -6.76 -6.01 -18.10
N SER A 164 -6.61 -4.82 -17.51
CA SER A 164 -7.24 -3.59 -17.98
C SER A 164 -6.23 -2.68 -18.65
N ASP A 165 -6.65 -1.96 -19.68
CA ASP A 165 -5.88 -0.89 -20.29
C ASP A 165 -6.62 0.44 -20.11
N ILE A 166 -6.02 1.34 -19.31
CA ILE A 166 -6.68 2.54 -18.83
C ILE A 166 -6.02 3.78 -19.41
N ASN A 167 -6.82 4.68 -19.97
CA ASN A 167 -6.34 6.02 -20.28
C ASN A 167 -6.06 6.79 -18.98
N LYS A 168 -4.78 6.92 -18.64
CA LYS A 168 -4.29 7.52 -17.40
C LYS A 168 -4.64 9.00 -17.25
N GLU A 169 -4.82 9.73 -18.33
CA GLU A 169 -5.19 11.15 -18.30
C GLU A 169 -6.59 11.37 -17.69
N LYS A 170 -7.51 10.43 -17.95
CA LYS A 170 -8.93 10.52 -17.56
C LYS A 170 -9.25 9.81 -16.24
N ILE A 171 -8.23 9.34 -15.52
CA ILE A 171 -8.43 8.60 -14.28
C ILE A 171 -8.72 9.57 -13.13
N SER A 172 -9.63 9.18 -12.24
CA SER A 172 -9.95 9.93 -11.02
C SER A 172 -10.35 8.96 -9.89
N LEU A 173 -10.24 9.42 -8.65
CA LEU A 173 -10.64 8.63 -7.48
C LEU A 173 -12.11 8.17 -7.58
N LYS A 174 -13.00 9.05 -8.09
CA LYS A 174 -14.41 8.71 -8.32
C LYS A 174 -14.57 7.53 -9.29
N LYS A 175 -13.77 7.48 -10.36
CA LYS A 175 -13.80 6.35 -11.31
C LYS A 175 -13.22 5.07 -10.69
N ILE A 176 -12.15 5.18 -9.92
CA ILE A 176 -11.53 4.04 -9.25
C ILE A 176 -12.52 3.41 -8.26
N ASP A 177 -13.18 4.20 -7.44
CA ASP A 177 -14.11 3.73 -6.41
C ASP A 177 -15.54 3.50 -6.93
N SER A 178 -15.78 3.61 -8.26
CA SER A 178 -17.11 3.38 -8.85
C SER A 178 -17.59 1.94 -8.80
N ASN A 179 -16.67 0.98 -8.57
CA ASN A 179 -16.98 -0.44 -8.45
C ASN A 179 -16.16 -1.11 -7.34
N ILE A 180 -16.64 -2.28 -6.91
CA ILE A 180 -16.06 -3.01 -5.75
C ILE A 180 -14.68 -3.59 -5.99
N VAL A 181 -14.24 -3.77 -7.25
CA VAL A 181 -12.90 -4.27 -7.59
C VAL A 181 -11.90 -3.14 -7.74
N ARG A 182 -12.36 -1.88 -7.83
CA ARG A 182 -11.53 -0.67 -8.05
C ARG A 182 -10.72 -0.71 -9.35
N CYS A 183 -11.33 -1.20 -10.41
CA CYS A 183 -10.83 -1.10 -11.78
C CYS A 183 -11.64 -0.02 -12.52
N PRO A 184 -11.01 1.04 -13.06
CA PRO A 184 -11.73 2.14 -13.72
C PRO A 184 -12.37 1.79 -15.07
N ASP A 185 -12.08 0.61 -15.62
CA ASP A 185 -12.75 0.06 -16.80
C ASP A 185 -13.99 -0.75 -16.36
N GLU A 186 -15.16 -0.27 -16.71
CA GLU A 186 -16.43 -0.85 -16.26
C GLU A 186 -16.67 -2.27 -16.82
N LYS A 187 -16.30 -2.51 -18.09
CA LYS A 187 -16.44 -3.83 -18.72
C LYS A 187 -15.48 -4.82 -18.06
N VAL A 188 -14.20 -4.48 -18.00
CA VAL A 188 -13.17 -5.34 -17.42
C VAL A 188 -13.41 -5.55 -15.92
N SER A 189 -13.93 -4.54 -15.21
CA SER A 189 -14.26 -4.66 -13.79
C SER A 189 -15.30 -5.75 -13.52
N THR A 190 -16.30 -5.89 -14.39
CA THR A 190 -17.32 -6.93 -14.32
C THR A 190 -16.69 -8.33 -14.49
N GLU A 191 -15.84 -8.50 -15.49
CA GLU A 191 -15.11 -9.75 -15.73
C GLU A 191 -14.22 -10.13 -14.54
N MET A 192 -13.50 -9.15 -13.98
CA MET A 192 -12.66 -9.33 -12.78
C MET A 192 -13.49 -9.77 -11.56
N ILE A 193 -14.65 -9.16 -11.34
CA ILE A 193 -15.56 -9.51 -10.22
C ILE A 193 -16.04 -10.95 -10.36
N GLU A 194 -16.49 -11.36 -11.54
CA GLU A 194 -16.97 -12.73 -11.77
C GLU A 194 -15.84 -13.74 -11.61
N ARG A 195 -14.61 -13.45 -12.07
CA ARG A 195 -13.44 -14.31 -11.86
C ARG A 195 -13.14 -14.49 -10.37
N ILE A 196 -13.21 -13.43 -9.56
CA ILE A 196 -12.99 -13.53 -8.11
C ILE A 196 -14.07 -14.39 -7.46
N LYS A 197 -15.35 -14.20 -7.85
CA LYS A 197 -16.47 -15.01 -7.34
C LYS A 197 -16.34 -16.48 -7.72
N GLU A 198 -15.88 -16.78 -8.94
CA GLU A 198 -15.62 -18.15 -9.39
C GLU A 198 -14.56 -18.81 -8.50
N LEU A 199 -13.40 -18.18 -8.33
CA LEU A 199 -12.31 -18.71 -7.51
C LEU A 199 -12.74 -18.85 -6.04
N LYS A 200 -13.52 -17.92 -5.51
CA LYS A 200 -14.10 -18.02 -4.17
C LYS A 200 -14.98 -19.26 -4.02
N ARG A 201 -15.85 -19.56 -5.01
CA ARG A 201 -16.67 -20.79 -5.01
C ARG A 201 -15.83 -22.06 -5.05
N GLN A 202 -14.69 -22.03 -5.73
CA GLN A 202 -13.74 -23.13 -5.80
C GLN A 202 -12.88 -23.27 -4.54
N GLY A 203 -13.03 -22.39 -3.54
CA GLY A 203 -12.19 -22.33 -2.34
C GLY A 203 -10.76 -21.91 -2.62
N ASP A 204 -10.53 -21.18 -3.71
CA ASP A 204 -9.21 -20.75 -4.17
C ASP A 204 -9.04 -19.22 -4.07
N SER A 205 -7.86 -18.72 -4.48
CA SER A 205 -7.50 -17.31 -4.49
C SER A 205 -6.74 -16.95 -5.77
N CYS A 206 -6.65 -15.65 -6.06
CA CYS A 206 -5.87 -15.16 -7.19
C CYS A 206 -4.86 -14.09 -6.81
N GLY A 207 -3.85 -13.94 -7.66
CA GLY A 207 -2.89 -12.84 -7.73
C GLY A 207 -3.35 -11.73 -8.68
N GLY A 208 -2.55 -10.69 -8.85
CA GLY A 208 -2.76 -9.62 -9.83
C GLY A 208 -1.85 -8.43 -9.59
N VAL A 209 -2.15 -7.34 -10.25
CA VAL A 209 -1.33 -6.12 -10.27
C VAL A 209 -2.17 -4.91 -9.87
N ILE A 210 -1.60 -4.06 -9.04
CA ILE A 210 -2.07 -2.69 -8.81
C ILE A 210 -1.15 -1.75 -9.57
N GLU A 211 -1.72 -0.81 -10.30
CA GLU A 211 -1.01 0.29 -10.93
C GLU A 211 -1.26 1.56 -10.11
N CYS A 212 -0.24 2.41 -10.01
CA CYS A 212 -0.29 3.68 -9.29
C CYS A 212 0.26 4.80 -10.15
N LEU A 213 -0.47 5.89 -10.20
CA LEU A 213 -0.12 7.14 -10.84
C LEU A 213 -0.06 8.25 -9.79
N VAL A 214 1.05 9.00 -9.77
CA VAL A 214 1.15 10.21 -8.95
C VAL A 214 1.30 11.41 -9.84
N ARG A 215 0.40 12.38 -9.67
CA ARG A 215 0.41 13.64 -10.42
C ARG A 215 0.88 14.80 -9.53
N ASN A 216 1.40 15.84 -10.16
CA ASN A 216 1.85 17.07 -9.50
C ASN A 216 2.93 16.81 -8.44
N VAL A 217 3.84 15.90 -8.73
CA VAL A 217 4.98 15.62 -7.86
C VAL A 217 5.98 16.77 -7.98
N PRO A 218 6.42 17.38 -6.86
CA PRO A 218 7.52 18.33 -6.93
C PRO A 218 8.77 17.71 -7.53
N SER A 219 9.50 18.46 -8.35
CA SER A 219 10.83 18.07 -8.79
C SER A 219 11.80 18.08 -7.62
N GLY A 220 12.84 17.26 -7.66
CA GLY A 220 13.91 17.27 -6.67
C GLY A 220 13.71 16.33 -5.48
N LEU A 221 12.66 15.51 -5.44
CA LEU A 221 12.46 14.52 -4.38
C LEU A 221 13.32 13.28 -4.65
N GLY A 222 14.11 12.89 -3.67
CA GLY A 222 15.02 11.75 -3.74
C GLY A 222 16.40 12.11 -3.28
N MET A 223 17.11 11.18 -2.63
CA MET A 223 18.43 11.41 -2.03
C MET A 223 19.43 10.33 -2.47
N PRO A 224 19.93 10.38 -3.73
CA PRO A 224 20.96 9.44 -4.13
C PRO A 224 22.20 9.58 -3.25
N VAL A 225 23.04 8.53 -3.13
CA VAL A 225 23.06 7.34 -3.99
C VAL A 225 22.11 6.25 -3.52
N PHE A 226 21.94 6.00 -2.21
CA PHE A 226 21.21 4.85 -1.69
C PHE A 226 19.72 5.13 -1.47
N ASP A 227 19.37 6.36 -1.10
CA ASP A 227 17.98 6.76 -0.86
C ASP A 227 17.35 7.40 -2.11
N LYS A 228 17.54 6.74 -3.26
CA LYS A 228 16.83 7.09 -4.49
C LYS A 228 15.33 6.99 -4.25
N LEU A 229 14.56 7.90 -4.83
CA LEU A 229 13.10 7.90 -4.65
C LEU A 229 12.45 6.56 -5.04
N GLU A 230 12.83 5.99 -6.19
CA GLU A 230 12.34 4.68 -6.62
C GLU A 230 12.77 3.54 -5.70
N ALA A 231 13.93 3.63 -5.06
CA ALA A 231 14.39 2.61 -4.12
C ALA A 231 13.56 2.63 -2.82
N ASP A 232 13.26 3.81 -2.28
CA ASP A 232 12.40 3.94 -1.11
C ASP A 232 10.94 3.62 -1.42
N LEU A 233 10.43 3.96 -2.61
CA LEU A 233 9.11 3.51 -3.09
C LEU A 233 9.06 1.98 -3.19
N ALA A 234 10.06 1.35 -3.78
CA ALA A 234 10.14 -0.11 -3.86
C ALA A 234 10.17 -0.74 -2.47
N LYS A 235 10.99 -0.26 -1.56
CA LYS A 235 11.07 -0.73 -0.17
C LYS A 235 9.73 -0.60 0.55
N ALA A 236 9.06 0.54 0.41
CA ALA A 236 7.76 0.80 1.02
C ALA A 236 6.68 -0.16 0.52
N LEU A 237 6.58 -0.30 -0.81
CA LEU A 237 5.55 -1.11 -1.47
C LEU A 237 5.82 -2.62 -1.33
N MET A 238 7.10 -3.04 -1.39
CA MET A 238 7.49 -4.44 -1.13
C MET A 238 7.33 -4.83 0.34
N SER A 239 7.17 -3.89 1.27
CA SER A 239 6.84 -4.16 2.67
C SER A 239 5.37 -4.48 2.92
N LEU A 240 4.49 -4.28 1.94
CA LEU A 240 3.08 -4.62 2.04
C LEU A 240 2.88 -6.14 2.02
N PRO A 241 1.85 -6.68 2.72
CA PRO A 241 1.54 -8.09 2.66
C PRO A 241 1.26 -8.57 1.23
N ALA A 242 1.75 -9.74 0.88
CA ALA A 242 1.57 -10.44 -0.41
C ALA A 242 2.24 -9.79 -1.63
N THR A 243 2.98 -8.72 -1.51
CA THR A 243 3.74 -8.14 -2.63
C THR A 243 4.90 -9.03 -3.05
N LYS A 244 5.17 -9.10 -4.38
CA LYS A 244 6.21 -9.93 -4.99
C LYS A 244 6.94 -9.27 -6.16
N GLY A 245 6.53 -8.08 -6.58
CA GLY A 245 7.19 -7.36 -7.64
C GLY A 245 6.84 -5.87 -7.63
N PHE A 246 7.78 -5.08 -8.14
CA PHE A 246 7.67 -3.65 -8.29
C PHE A 246 8.30 -3.24 -9.63
N GLU A 247 7.63 -2.37 -10.37
CA GLU A 247 8.13 -1.74 -11.58
C GLU A 247 7.88 -0.23 -11.51
N ILE A 248 8.81 0.55 -12.06
CA ILE A 248 8.71 1.99 -12.25
C ILE A 248 8.83 2.31 -13.75
N GLY A 249 7.98 3.22 -14.26
CA GLY A 249 7.95 3.59 -15.67
C GLY A 249 7.78 2.38 -16.58
N SER A 250 8.66 2.25 -17.57
CA SER A 250 8.68 1.12 -18.52
C SER A 250 9.02 -0.23 -17.87
N GLY A 251 9.63 -0.22 -16.65
CA GLY A 251 9.93 -1.43 -15.88
C GLY A 251 10.70 -2.47 -16.69
N PHE A 252 10.31 -3.75 -16.57
CA PHE A 252 10.95 -4.84 -17.32
C PHE A 252 10.77 -4.72 -18.84
N SER A 253 9.67 -4.12 -19.33
CA SER A 253 9.46 -3.95 -20.77
C SER A 253 10.47 -2.99 -21.41
N GLY A 254 11.01 -2.03 -20.64
CA GLY A 254 12.06 -1.13 -21.10
C GLY A 254 13.35 -1.84 -21.50
N THR A 255 13.60 -3.06 -20.99
CA THR A 255 14.80 -3.85 -21.33
C THR A 255 14.83 -4.35 -22.76
N TYR A 256 13.70 -4.33 -23.46
CA TYR A 256 13.60 -4.66 -24.89
C TYR A 256 13.89 -3.46 -25.80
N LEU A 257 13.90 -2.24 -25.25
CA LEU A 257 14.11 -1.02 -26.01
C LEU A 257 15.59 -0.70 -26.16
N LYS A 258 15.95 -0.09 -27.30
CA LYS A 258 17.26 0.55 -27.47
C LYS A 258 17.32 1.86 -26.67
N GLY A 259 18.50 2.34 -26.33
CA GLY A 259 18.65 3.61 -25.63
C GLY A 259 17.98 4.79 -26.33
N SER A 260 18.07 4.85 -27.67
CA SER A 260 17.40 5.87 -28.50
C SER A 260 15.86 5.80 -28.48
N GLU A 261 15.29 4.64 -28.14
CA GLU A 261 13.85 4.42 -28.05
C GLU A 261 13.35 4.65 -26.59
N HIS A 262 14.22 4.40 -25.62
CA HIS A 262 13.91 4.52 -24.19
C HIS A 262 14.12 5.93 -23.65
N ASN A 263 15.09 6.69 -24.18
CA ASN A 263 15.48 7.99 -23.64
C ASN A 263 14.32 8.99 -23.70
N ASP A 264 13.96 9.53 -22.53
CA ASP A 264 12.97 10.59 -22.38
C ASP A 264 13.64 11.94 -22.67
N ALA A 265 13.53 12.42 -23.92
CA ALA A 265 14.15 13.68 -24.34
C ALA A 265 13.51 14.88 -23.63
N PHE A 266 14.32 15.77 -23.08
CA PHE A 266 13.85 17.01 -22.49
C PHE A 266 13.28 17.95 -23.54
N ILE A 267 12.17 18.59 -23.22
CA ILE A 267 11.54 19.62 -24.05
C ILE A 267 11.69 20.99 -23.41
N LYS A 268 11.75 22.02 -24.24
CA LYS A 268 11.78 23.41 -23.77
C LYS A 268 10.57 23.69 -22.88
N SER A 269 10.81 24.25 -21.70
CA SER A 269 9.79 24.74 -20.80
C SER A 269 10.04 26.23 -20.54
N ASP A 270 8.96 27.01 -20.45
CA ASP A 270 9.03 28.43 -20.05
C ASP A 270 9.33 28.59 -18.54
N ASP A 271 9.08 27.54 -17.77
CA ASP A 271 9.41 27.45 -16.35
C ASP A 271 10.58 26.49 -16.15
N ILE A 272 11.79 27.04 -15.95
CA ILE A 272 13.03 26.29 -15.77
C ILE A 272 13.01 25.40 -14.52
N SER A 273 12.12 25.69 -13.55
CA SER A 273 11.93 24.84 -12.37
C SER A 273 11.16 23.55 -12.67
N LYS A 274 10.60 23.42 -13.87
CA LYS A 274 9.83 22.26 -14.32
C LYS A 274 10.42 21.71 -15.60
N LEU A 275 11.28 20.72 -15.46
CA LEU A 275 11.69 19.91 -16.59
C LEU A 275 10.49 19.10 -17.10
N ARG A 276 10.33 19.05 -18.41
CA ARG A 276 9.33 18.22 -19.09
C ARG A 276 10.02 17.33 -20.09
N THR A 277 9.42 16.19 -20.36
CA THR A 277 9.96 15.20 -21.30
C THR A 277 8.95 14.82 -22.37
N THR A 278 9.43 14.32 -23.52
CA THR A 278 8.58 13.89 -24.65
C THR A 278 7.89 12.56 -24.39
N SER A 279 8.46 11.75 -23.50
CA SER A 279 7.97 10.43 -23.07
C SER A 279 8.25 10.29 -21.56
N ASN A 280 7.75 9.22 -20.96
CA ASN A 280 7.93 8.98 -19.52
C ASN A 280 8.32 7.53 -19.23
N ASN A 281 9.28 7.00 -19.98
CA ASN A 281 9.81 5.65 -19.80
C ASN A 281 10.50 5.49 -18.45
N SER A 282 11.11 6.57 -17.92
CA SER A 282 11.73 6.64 -16.60
C SER A 282 10.71 6.68 -15.45
N GLY A 283 9.42 6.87 -15.76
CA GLY A 283 8.35 6.88 -14.76
C GLY A 283 8.43 8.05 -13.77
N GLY A 284 8.86 9.25 -14.22
CA GLY A 284 8.93 10.47 -13.42
C GLY A 284 10.15 10.59 -12.50
N ILE A 285 11.09 9.63 -12.57
CA ILE A 285 12.28 9.60 -11.71
C ILE A 285 13.52 9.36 -12.57
N GLN A 286 14.48 10.27 -12.50
CA GLN A 286 15.77 10.17 -13.22
C GLN A 286 16.92 10.35 -12.24
N GLY A 287 17.90 9.45 -12.28
CA GLY A 287 19.03 9.47 -11.36
C GLY A 287 18.65 9.32 -9.87
N GLY A 288 17.45 8.84 -9.57
CA GLY A 288 16.95 8.70 -8.21
C GLY A 288 16.14 9.90 -7.69
N ILE A 289 15.89 10.88 -8.55
CA ILE A 289 15.27 12.15 -8.19
C ILE A 289 14.05 12.39 -9.08
N SER A 290 12.94 12.87 -8.51
CA SER A 290 11.75 13.23 -9.28
C SER A 290 12.03 14.39 -10.23
N ASN A 291 11.57 14.28 -11.47
CA ASN A 291 11.78 15.28 -12.52
C ASN A 291 10.57 16.20 -12.78
N GLY A 292 9.48 16.01 -12.04
CA GLY A 292 8.23 16.77 -12.19
C GLY A 292 7.19 16.13 -13.13
N GLU A 293 7.56 15.08 -13.87
CA GLU A 293 6.60 14.25 -14.59
C GLU A 293 5.82 13.35 -13.63
N ASN A 294 4.73 12.75 -14.12
CA ASN A 294 3.96 11.81 -13.35
C ASN A 294 4.83 10.62 -12.91
N ILE A 295 4.73 10.20 -11.64
CA ILE A 295 5.34 8.96 -11.22
C ILE A 295 4.38 7.81 -11.53
N GLU A 296 4.87 6.81 -12.27
CA GLU A 296 4.11 5.65 -12.70
C GLU A 296 4.75 4.37 -12.22
N MET A 297 3.99 3.52 -11.53
CA MET A 297 4.51 2.27 -10.98
C MET A 297 3.48 1.16 -10.97
N LYS A 298 3.96 -0.09 -10.96
CA LYS A 298 3.15 -1.30 -10.86
C LYS A 298 3.63 -2.18 -9.73
N ILE A 299 2.68 -2.78 -9.02
CA ILE A 299 2.96 -3.63 -7.86
C ILE A 299 2.26 -4.97 -8.03
N ALA A 300 3.04 -6.05 -8.07
CA ALA A 300 2.54 -7.41 -8.20
C ALA A 300 2.23 -8.01 -6.82
N PHE A 301 1.04 -8.57 -6.68
CA PHE A 301 0.57 -9.28 -5.50
C PHE A 301 0.36 -10.75 -5.82
N LYS A 302 0.95 -11.64 -5.02
CA LYS A 302 0.69 -13.07 -5.13
C LYS A 302 -0.74 -13.43 -4.71
N PRO A 303 -1.25 -14.62 -5.06
CA PRO A 303 -2.48 -15.16 -4.49
C PRO A 303 -2.41 -15.20 -2.96
N THR A 304 -3.56 -15.05 -2.31
CA THR A 304 -3.67 -15.17 -0.86
C THR A 304 -3.33 -16.59 -0.43
N ALA A 305 -2.43 -16.74 0.54
CA ALA A 305 -1.87 -18.05 0.91
C ALA A 305 -2.89 -18.97 1.59
N THR A 306 -3.85 -18.40 2.34
CA THR A 306 -4.85 -19.19 3.06
C THR A 306 -6.05 -19.43 2.15
N ILE A 307 -6.27 -20.68 1.75
CA ILE A 307 -7.35 -21.09 0.83
C ILE A 307 -8.20 -22.22 1.44
N GLY A 308 -9.40 -22.42 0.91
CA GLY A 308 -10.32 -23.46 1.35
C GLY A 308 -10.06 -24.84 0.75
N LYS A 309 -9.08 -24.98 -0.16
CA LYS A 309 -8.64 -26.28 -0.71
C LYS A 309 -7.74 -27.00 0.28
N GLU A 310 -7.78 -28.33 0.23
CA GLU A 310 -6.85 -29.18 0.98
C GLU A 310 -5.44 -29.06 0.40
N GLN A 311 -4.46 -28.93 1.27
CA GLN A 311 -3.05 -28.78 0.93
C GLN A 311 -2.18 -29.64 1.85
N THR A 312 -1.19 -30.31 1.28
CA THR A 312 -0.15 -30.99 2.07
C THR A 312 0.84 -29.96 2.62
N THR A 313 1.18 -30.09 3.90
CA THR A 313 2.15 -29.22 4.59
C THR A 313 2.78 -29.97 5.76
N VAL A 314 3.49 -29.27 6.65
CA VAL A 314 4.08 -29.85 7.85
C VAL A 314 3.60 -29.14 9.11
N ASN A 315 3.55 -29.87 10.22
CA ASN A 315 3.30 -29.29 11.53
C ASN A 315 4.59 -28.80 12.21
N VAL A 316 4.48 -28.22 13.41
CA VAL A 316 5.63 -27.74 14.20
C VAL A 316 6.63 -28.84 14.60
N GLU A 317 6.22 -30.12 14.57
CA GLU A 317 7.09 -31.27 14.80
C GLU A 317 7.79 -31.76 13.51
N GLY A 318 7.56 -31.13 12.36
CA GLY A 318 8.09 -31.53 11.06
C GLY A 318 7.37 -32.71 10.40
N LYS A 319 6.21 -33.14 10.92
CA LYS A 319 5.43 -34.24 10.37
C LYS A 319 4.51 -33.71 9.25
N GLU A 320 4.45 -34.46 8.15
CA GLU A 320 3.51 -34.17 7.06
C GLU A 320 2.06 -34.30 7.52
N VAL A 321 1.24 -33.31 7.18
CA VAL A 321 -0.17 -33.24 7.51
C VAL A 321 -0.98 -32.69 6.35
N LEU A 322 -2.23 -33.11 6.23
CA LEU A 322 -3.21 -32.48 5.35
C LEU A 322 -3.88 -31.33 6.07
N MET A 323 -3.87 -30.17 5.46
CA MET A 323 -4.47 -28.96 6.00
C MET A 323 -5.58 -28.45 5.06
N LYS A 324 -6.73 -28.16 5.63
CA LYS A 324 -7.78 -27.40 4.98
C LYS A 324 -8.13 -26.22 5.86
N ALA A 325 -7.82 -25.00 5.39
CA ALA A 325 -8.10 -23.83 6.18
C ALA A 325 -9.62 -23.59 6.30
N LYS A 326 -10.10 -23.55 7.54
CA LYS A 326 -11.46 -23.12 7.89
C LYS A 326 -11.34 -21.69 8.36
N GLY A 327 -12.07 -20.73 7.76
CA GLY A 327 -12.02 -19.35 8.22
C GLY A 327 -12.41 -18.33 7.16
N ARG A 328 -12.33 -17.06 7.56
CA ARG A 328 -12.76 -15.91 6.75
C ARG A 328 -11.56 -15.33 6.00
N HIS A 329 -11.33 -15.82 4.77
CA HIS A 329 -10.17 -15.40 3.95
C HIS A 329 -10.60 -14.49 2.81
N ASP A 330 -9.71 -13.58 2.41
CA ASP A 330 -9.88 -12.79 1.18
C ASP A 330 -9.57 -13.68 -0.03
N PRO A 331 -10.48 -13.92 -0.97
CA PRO A 331 -10.16 -14.61 -2.22
C PRO A 331 -9.25 -13.74 -3.10
N CYS A 332 -9.29 -12.41 -2.90
CA CYS A 332 -8.50 -11.43 -3.60
C CYS A 332 -8.27 -10.20 -2.72
N VAL A 333 -7.01 -9.91 -2.35
CA VAL A 333 -6.68 -8.80 -1.45
C VAL A 333 -6.61 -7.44 -2.17
N ARG A 334 -6.49 -7.42 -3.52
CA ARG A 334 -6.18 -6.20 -4.29
C ARG A 334 -7.17 -5.04 -4.11
N PRO A 335 -8.48 -5.23 -4.13
CA PRO A 335 -9.40 -4.11 -3.91
C PRO A 335 -9.12 -3.37 -2.61
N ARG A 336 -8.72 -4.09 -1.56
CA ARG A 336 -8.35 -3.52 -0.26
C ARG A 336 -6.93 -3.00 -0.22
N ALA A 337 -6.04 -3.50 -1.09
CA ALA A 337 -4.65 -3.07 -1.15
C ALA A 337 -4.47 -1.73 -1.88
N VAL A 338 -5.42 -1.30 -2.70
CA VAL A 338 -5.38 0.01 -3.39
C VAL A 338 -5.08 1.16 -2.42
N PRO A 339 -5.86 1.42 -1.37
CA PRO A 339 -5.52 2.48 -0.40
C PRO A 339 -4.26 2.21 0.42
N MET A 340 -3.80 0.96 0.52
CA MET A 340 -2.52 0.65 1.18
C MET A 340 -1.34 1.09 0.31
N VAL A 341 -1.44 0.91 -1.01
CA VAL A 341 -0.45 1.39 -1.99
C VAL A 341 -0.42 2.91 -1.96
N ASP A 342 -1.58 3.57 -2.08
CA ASP A 342 -1.68 5.03 -1.98
C ASP A 342 -1.01 5.57 -0.71
N ALA A 343 -1.26 4.93 0.43
CA ALA A 343 -0.72 5.35 1.72
C ALA A 343 0.80 5.22 1.80
N MET A 344 1.37 4.10 1.33
CA MET A 344 2.82 3.90 1.35
C MET A 344 3.55 4.87 0.41
N VAL A 345 2.97 5.16 -0.76
CA VAL A 345 3.49 6.17 -1.68
C VAL A 345 3.45 7.56 -1.03
N ALA A 346 2.34 7.92 -0.37
CA ALA A 346 2.21 9.19 0.32
C ALA A 346 3.25 9.36 1.45
N LEU A 347 3.50 8.30 2.23
CA LEU A 347 4.50 8.31 3.30
C LEU A 347 5.92 8.57 2.76
N VAL A 348 6.29 7.91 1.65
CA VAL A 348 7.60 8.12 1.02
C VAL A 348 7.73 9.56 0.49
N LEU A 349 6.73 10.03 -0.24
CA LEU A 349 6.77 11.38 -0.83
C LEU A 349 6.78 12.47 0.24
N ALA A 350 6.02 12.31 1.33
CA ALA A 350 6.02 13.27 2.44
C ALA A 350 7.37 13.30 3.16
N ASP A 351 8.01 12.16 3.36
CA ASP A 351 9.35 12.08 3.98
C ASP A 351 10.40 12.74 3.10
N HIS A 352 10.44 12.42 1.80
CA HIS A 352 11.36 13.04 0.84
C HIS A 352 11.09 14.53 0.64
N LEU A 353 9.84 14.99 0.72
CA LEU A 353 9.50 16.41 0.68
C LEU A 353 10.16 17.16 1.85
N LEU A 354 10.00 16.66 3.07
CA LEU A 354 10.58 17.29 4.25
C LEU A 354 12.11 17.21 4.26
N LEU A 355 12.70 16.09 3.78
CA LEU A 355 14.13 15.93 3.62
C LEU A 355 14.69 16.95 2.62
N ASN A 356 14.03 17.13 1.47
CA ASN A 356 14.42 18.09 0.46
C ASN A 356 14.42 19.53 1.01
N HIS A 357 13.36 19.93 1.70
CA HIS A 357 13.27 21.24 2.36
C HIS A 357 14.35 21.43 3.43
N ALA A 358 14.61 20.41 4.24
CA ALA A 358 15.65 20.48 5.27
C ALA A 358 17.05 20.67 4.69
N GLN A 359 17.32 20.07 3.51
CA GLN A 359 18.64 20.12 2.87
C GLN A 359 18.82 21.34 1.95
N CYS A 360 17.80 21.70 1.17
CA CYS A 360 17.97 22.62 0.04
C CYS A 360 17.54 24.05 0.33
N ASP A 361 16.63 24.30 1.32
CA ASP A 361 16.08 25.63 1.54
C ASP A 361 16.92 26.54 2.45
N LEU A 362 17.90 26.00 3.18
CA LEU A 362 18.67 26.75 4.16
C LEU A 362 19.50 27.90 3.57
N ILE A 363 19.93 27.76 2.32
CA ILE A 363 20.84 28.73 1.66
C ILE A 363 20.09 29.61 0.66
N ASN A 364 18.89 29.19 0.23
CA ASN A 364 18.09 29.86 -0.79
C ASN A 364 17.02 30.84 -0.23
N LYS A 365 17.21 31.30 1.02
CA LYS A 365 16.35 32.31 1.66
C LYS A 365 16.93 33.68 1.56
#